data_ac8397ca1f0fa09e2fee446429dbf860
#
_entry.id   ac8397ca1f0fa09e2fee446429dbf860
#
_cell.length_a   1.000
_cell.length_b   1.000
_cell.length_c   1.000
_cell.angle_alpha   90.00
_cell.angle_beta   90.00
_cell.angle_gamma   90.00
#
_symmetry.space_group_name_H-M   'P 1'
#
loop_
_entity.id
_entity.type
_entity.pdbx_description
1 polymer ?
#
loop_
_entity_poly.entity_id
_entity_poly.type
_entity_poly.pdbx_seq_one_letter_code
_entity_poly.pdbx_strand_id
1 'polypeptide(L)'
;MRAHGVAFCPASGRQLANLRAVLGPGIDDGPVIPENGLFSLVGGVELHSDPMTREQAVRVIDAVRQVHERGGDVGAVVATRHVAYVERTDEAFTSQVSTYYASREAVRDLTELALDDVLKIAVYDFGVAERDSGPQIRQVVPDLQTVASGLHWTDVMSTVGSKGRALSIIQEHLGVSPEQTAVFGDYLNDLELYDRARRSEEHTSELQS
;
A
#
# COMPACT_ATOMS: atom_id res chain seq x y z
N MET A 1 10.90 -7.91 -23.15
CA MET A 1 11.34 -8.57 -21.94
C MET A 1 10.97 -10.06 -21.92
N ARG A 2 9.70 -10.45 -21.97
CA ARG A 2 9.26 -11.88 -21.94
C ARG A 2 9.91 -12.77 -23.02
N ALA A 3 10.08 -12.27 -24.24
CA ALA A 3 10.76 -13.00 -25.32
C ALA A 3 12.23 -13.34 -25.03
N HIS A 4 12.82 -12.73 -24.00
CA HIS A 4 14.20 -12.95 -23.55
C HIS A 4 14.28 -13.65 -22.19
N GLY A 5 13.17 -14.22 -21.70
CA GLY A 5 13.13 -14.87 -20.39
C GLY A 5 13.24 -13.90 -19.19
N VAL A 6 12.98 -12.61 -19.39
CA VAL A 6 13.01 -11.60 -18.33
C VAL A 6 11.59 -11.36 -17.81
N ALA A 7 11.37 -11.63 -16.52
CA ALA A 7 10.14 -11.28 -15.83
C ALA A 7 10.17 -9.80 -15.42
N PHE A 8 9.10 -9.07 -15.70
CA PHE A 8 8.89 -7.72 -15.22
C PHE A 8 7.91 -7.76 -14.06
N CYS A 9 8.30 -7.22 -12.91
CA CYS A 9 7.53 -7.21 -11.67
C CYS A 9 7.25 -5.78 -11.21
N PRO A 10 6.07 -5.20 -11.48
CA PRO A 10 5.69 -3.94 -10.88
C PRO A 10 5.56 -4.07 -9.37
N ALA A 11 6.21 -3.17 -8.60
CA ALA A 11 6.13 -3.09 -7.14
C ALA A 11 5.67 -1.69 -6.73
N SER A 12 4.50 -1.56 -6.09
CA SER A 12 3.88 -0.27 -5.84
C SER A 12 3.02 -0.26 -4.57
N GLY A 13 2.87 0.93 -3.96
CA GLY A 13 1.85 1.16 -2.91
C GLY A 13 0.42 1.26 -3.44
N ARG A 14 0.23 1.27 -4.76
CA ARG A 14 -1.10 1.39 -5.39
C ARG A 14 -1.90 0.10 -5.29
N GLN A 15 -3.22 0.25 -5.31
CA GLN A 15 -4.16 -0.87 -5.43
C GLN A 15 -3.91 -1.65 -6.75
N LEU A 16 -4.09 -2.98 -6.72
CA LEU A 16 -3.94 -3.82 -7.91
C LEU A 16 -4.83 -3.35 -9.07
N ALA A 17 -6.08 -2.96 -8.78
CA ALA A 17 -6.98 -2.41 -9.79
C ALA A 17 -6.42 -1.15 -10.46
N ASN A 18 -5.74 -0.30 -9.71
CA ASN A 18 -5.09 0.89 -10.23
C ASN A 18 -3.86 0.54 -11.07
N LEU A 19 -3.05 -0.44 -10.65
CA LEU A 19 -1.92 -0.94 -11.45
C LEU A 19 -2.39 -1.51 -12.80
N ARG A 20 -3.50 -2.28 -12.80
CA ARG A 20 -4.11 -2.78 -14.05
C ARG A 20 -4.58 -1.66 -14.96
N ALA A 21 -5.17 -0.61 -14.40
CA ALA A 21 -5.62 0.56 -15.18
C ALA A 21 -4.46 1.31 -15.83
N VAL A 22 -3.31 1.42 -15.14
CA VAL A 22 -2.13 2.17 -15.63
C VAL A 22 -1.27 1.34 -16.59
N LEU A 23 -1.01 0.07 -16.25
CA LEU A 23 -0.05 -0.79 -16.98
C LEU A 23 -0.72 -1.71 -18.00
N GLY A 24 -2.05 -1.78 -17.98
CA GLY A 24 -2.85 -2.68 -18.82
C GLY A 24 -2.97 -4.10 -18.27
N PRO A 25 -3.88 -4.91 -18.86
CA PRO A 25 -4.21 -6.25 -18.34
C PRO A 25 -3.04 -7.25 -18.42
N GLY A 26 -2.04 -6.98 -19.25
CA GLY A 26 -0.87 -7.85 -19.38
C GLY A 26 0.01 -7.97 -18.13
N ILE A 27 -0.22 -7.18 -17.08
CA ILE A 27 0.50 -7.34 -15.82
C ILE A 27 0.12 -8.64 -15.11
N ASP A 28 -1.11 -9.11 -15.29
CA ASP A 28 -1.63 -10.32 -14.63
C ASP A 28 -0.93 -11.62 -15.12
N ASP A 29 -0.23 -11.57 -16.25
CA ASP A 29 0.50 -12.75 -16.75
C ASP A 29 1.87 -12.96 -16.07
N GLY A 30 2.31 -12.01 -15.23
CA GLY A 30 3.61 -12.03 -14.57
C GLY A 30 3.52 -11.83 -13.05
N PRO A 31 4.67 -11.61 -12.38
CA PRO A 31 4.70 -11.23 -10.99
C PRO A 31 4.25 -9.78 -10.80
N VAL A 32 3.50 -9.52 -9.71
CA VAL A 32 3.05 -8.18 -9.30
C VAL A 32 3.10 -8.06 -7.78
N ILE A 33 3.58 -6.92 -7.29
CA ILE A 33 3.64 -6.55 -5.86
C ILE A 33 2.83 -5.27 -5.65
N PRO A 34 1.53 -5.34 -5.40
CA PRO A 34 0.69 -4.19 -5.07
C PRO A 34 0.70 -3.89 -3.56
N GLU A 35 0.04 -2.81 -3.14
CA GLU A 35 -0.23 -2.44 -1.75
C GLU A 35 1.01 -2.51 -0.85
N ASN A 36 2.14 -1.93 -1.29
CA ASN A 36 3.41 -1.95 -0.56
C ASN A 36 3.98 -3.34 -0.25
N GLY A 37 3.57 -4.37 -1.00
CA GLY A 37 4.01 -5.74 -0.77
C GLY A 37 3.22 -6.49 0.28
N LEU A 38 2.06 -5.96 0.70
CA LEU A 38 1.16 -6.65 1.63
C LEU A 38 0.49 -7.88 1.02
N PHE A 39 0.54 -8.01 -0.29
CA PHE A 39 0.30 -9.26 -1.01
C PHE A 39 1.07 -9.29 -2.34
N SER A 40 1.17 -10.47 -2.94
CA SER A 40 1.81 -10.63 -4.24
C SER A 40 1.13 -11.71 -5.08
N LEU A 41 1.23 -11.54 -6.39
CA LEU A 41 0.66 -12.47 -7.36
C LEU A 41 1.71 -12.88 -8.39
N VAL A 42 1.54 -14.08 -8.97
CA VAL A 42 2.22 -14.53 -10.18
C VAL A 42 1.20 -15.20 -11.09
N GLY A 43 1.09 -14.76 -12.33
CA GLY A 43 0.11 -15.32 -13.25
C GLY A 43 -1.34 -15.16 -12.78
N GLY A 44 -1.66 -14.08 -12.06
CA GLY A 44 -2.97 -13.85 -11.46
C GLY A 44 -3.28 -14.68 -10.21
N VAL A 45 -2.37 -15.56 -9.77
CA VAL A 45 -2.53 -16.37 -8.56
C VAL A 45 -1.83 -15.71 -7.39
N GLU A 46 -2.53 -15.52 -6.27
CA GLU A 46 -1.97 -14.99 -5.03
C GLU A 46 -0.95 -15.97 -4.44
N LEU A 47 0.25 -15.49 -4.13
CA LEU A 47 1.30 -16.26 -3.46
C LEU A 47 1.32 -16.06 -1.95
N HIS A 48 1.08 -14.84 -1.52
CA HIS A 48 1.03 -14.53 -0.10
C HIS A 48 0.19 -13.27 0.15
N SER A 49 -0.22 -13.10 1.41
CA SER A 49 -0.90 -11.91 1.91
C SER A 49 -0.61 -11.72 3.40
N ASP A 50 -0.36 -10.49 3.80
CA ASP A 50 -0.09 -10.07 5.19
C ASP A 50 -1.16 -9.06 5.67
N PRO A 51 -2.45 -9.44 5.80
CA PRO A 51 -3.49 -8.55 6.27
C PRO A 51 -3.28 -8.21 7.75
N MET A 52 -3.80 -7.07 8.18
CA MET A 52 -3.94 -6.79 9.61
C MET A 52 -5.16 -7.56 10.18
N THR A 53 -5.14 -7.79 11.49
CA THR A 53 -6.29 -8.40 12.16
C THR A 53 -7.46 -7.42 12.23
N ARG A 54 -8.69 -7.96 12.40
CA ARG A 54 -9.88 -7.13 12.62
C ARG A 54 -9.69 -6.14 13.78
N GLU A 55 -9.12 -6.59 14.89
CA GLU A 55 -8.85 -5.75 16.05
C GLU A 55 -7.91 -4.59 15.74
N GLN A 56 -6.84 -4.87 14.98
CA GLN A 56 -5.90 -3.85 14.52
C GLN A 56 -6.60 -2.84 13.60
N ALA A 57 -7.40 -3.30 12.64
CA ALA A 57 -8.13 -2.43 11.71
C ALA A 57 -9.12 -1.50 12.45
N VAL A 58 -9.89 -2.03 13.41
CA VAL A 58 -10.81 -1.22 14.24
C VAL A 58 -10.04 -0.16 15.02
N ARG A 59 -8.92 -0.51 15.66
CA ARG A 59 -8.09 0.46 16.39
C ARG A 59 -7.58 1.60 15.51
N VAL A 60 -7.21 1.31 14.27
CA VAL A 60 -6.78 2.35 13.31
C VAL A 60 -7.96 3.24 12.92
N ILE A 61 -9.12 2.66 12.61
CA ILE A 61 -10.34 3.43 12.26
C ILE A 61 -10.71 4.37 13.42
N ASP A 62 -10.70 3.86 14.65
CA ASP A 62 -11.00 4.65 15.85
C ASP A 62 -9.94 5.74 16.10
N ALA A 63 -8.65 5.46 15.82
CA ALA A 63 -7.60 6.48 15.90
C ALA A 63 -7.84 7.63 14.92
N VAL A 64 -8.27 7.34 13.69
CA VAL A 64 -8.60 8.38 12.69
C VAL A 64 -9.81 9.20 13.14
N ARG A 65 -10.85 8.56 13.68
CA ARG A 65 -12.02 9.25 14.25
C ARG A 65 -11.63 10.19 15.41
N GLN A 66 -10.73 9.74 16.30
CA GLN A 66 -10.22 10.59 17.39
C GLN A 66 -9.43 11.80 16.87
N VAL A 67 -8.64 11.65 15.80
CA VAL A 67 -7.97 12.80 15.17
C VAL A 67 -8.99 13.78 14.64
N HIS A 68 -10.06 13.30 14.00
CA HIS A 68 -11.16 14.15 13.51
C HIS A 68 -11.89 14.89 14.64
N GLU A 69 -12.23 14.19 15.73
CA GLU A 69 -12.87 14.77 16.92
C GLU A 69 -12.04 15.89 17.58
N ARG A 70 -10.71 15.80 17.48
CA ARG A 70 -9.77 16.84 17.96
C ARG A 70 -9.59 17.99 16.98
N GLY A 71 -10.35 18.03 15.88
CA GLY A 71 -10.35 19.09 14.88
C GLY A 71 -9.44 18.82 13.68
N GLY A 72 -8.86 17.63 13.54
CA GLY A 72 -8.14 17.23 12.33
C GLY A 72 -9.10 17.01 11.15
N ASP A 73 -8.76 17.52 9.99
CA ASP A 73 -9.53 17.28 8.75
C ASP A 73 -8.95 16.07 8.03
N VAL A 74 -9.42 14.86 8.43
CA VAL A 74 -8.89 13.57 7.98
C VAL A 74 -9.99 12.64 7.51
N GLY A 75 -9.61 11.63 6.70
CA GLY A 75 -10.51 10.55 6.29
C GLY A 75 -9.75 9.24 6.10
N ALA A 76 -10.38 8.11 6.47
CA ALA A 76 -9.83 6.77 6.32
C ALA A 76 -10.27 6.10 5.02
N VAL A 77 -9.36 5.34 4.42
CA VAL A 77 -9.61 4.42 3.31
C VAL A 77 -9.16 3.03 3.76
N VAL A 78 -10.11 2.14 3.99
CA VAL A 78 -9.82 0.73 4.33
C VAL A 78 -9.60 -0.04 3.03
N ALA A 79 -8.36 -0.40 2.74
CA ALA A 79 -7.98 -1.10 1.52
C ALA A 79 -7.91 -2.61 1.75
N THR A 80 -8.74 -3.34 1.00
CA THR A 80 -8.67 -4.80 0.90
C THR A 80 -8.06 -5.21 -0.45
N ARG A 81 -7.94 -6.51 -0.72
CA ARG A 81 -7.40 -7.03 -2.00
C ARG A 81 -8.17 -6.54 -3.22
N HIS A 82 -9.47 -6.32 -3.11
CA HIS A 82 -10.36 -6.13 -4.26
C HIS A 82 -10.99 -4.75 -4.31
N VAL A 83 -11.31 -4.19 -3.16
CA VAL A 83 -12.05 -2.94 -3.03
C VAL A 83 -11.53 -2.12 -1.85
N ALA A 84 -11.60 -0.81 -1.96
CA ALA A 84 -11.35 0.11 -0.87
C ALA A 84 -12.67 0.66 -0.33
N TYR A 85 -12.81 0.75 0.98
CA TYR A 85 -14.01 1.26 1.63
C TYR A 85 -13.75 2.62 2.28
N VAL A 86 -14.72 3.51 2.17
CA VAL A 86 -14.69 4.85 2.79
C VAL A 86 -16.02 5.12 3.50
N GLU A 87 -15.98 5.85 4.63
CA GLU A 87 -17.20 6.36 5.29
C GLU A 87 -17.38 7.87 5.04
N ARG A 88 -16.30 8.59 4.75
CA ARG A 88 -16.33 9.99 4.38
C ARG A 88 -16.60 10.14 2.87
N THR A 89 -17.64 10.91 2.51
CA THR A 89 -18.16 10.96 1.13
C THR A 89 -18.23 12.36 0.52
N ASP A 90 -17.74 13.41 1.20
CA ASP A 90 -17.68 14.73 0.62
C ASP A 90 -16.75 14.78 -0.61
N GLU A 91 -17.03 15.69 -1.54
CA GLU A 91 -16.35 15.78 -2.83
C GLU A 91 -14.85 16.05 -2.68
N ALA A 92 -14.45 16.86 -1.69
CA ALA A 92 -13.05 17.18 -1.45
C ALA A 92 -12.23 15.92 -1.11
N PHE A 93 -12.76 15.06 -0.23
CA PHE A 93 -12.11 13.81 0.13
C PHE A 93 -12.17 12.77 -0.99
N THR A 94 -13.35 12.54 -1.58
CA THR A 94 -13.54 11.49 -2.59
C THR A 94 -12.76 11.77 -3.87
N SER A 95 -12.51 13.02 -4.24
CA SER A 95 -11.65 13.38 -5.36
C SER A 95 -10.21 12.94 -5.14
N GLN A 96 -9.68 13.08 -3.92
CA GLN A 96 -8.33 12.64 -3.56
C GLN A 96 -8.23 11.10 -3.58
N VAL A 97 -9.20 10.43 -2.98
CA VAL A 97 -9.25 8.95 -2.95
C VAL A 97 -9.31 8.36 -4.35
N SER A 98 -10.09 8.97 -5.27
CA SER A 98 -10.28 8.46 -6.63
C SER A 98 -8.99 8.38 -7.45
N THR A 99 -7.98 9.17 -7.11
CA THR A 99 -6.67 9.17 -7.78
C THR A 99 -5.91 7.86 -7.53
N TYR A 100 -6.10 7.25 -6.35
CA TYR A 100 -5.32 6.09 -5.92
C TYR A 100 -6.12 4.80 -5.83
N TYR A 101 -7.46 4.91 -5.71
CA TYR A 101 -8.36 3.78 -5.49
C TYR A 101 -9.43 3.72 -6.59
N ALA A 102 -9.12 2.97 -7.66
CA ALA A 102 -10.04 2.80 -8.80
C ALA A 102 -11.26 1.96 -8.43
N SER A 103 -11.08 0.93 -7.57
CA SER A 103 -12.17 0.11 -7.02
C SER A 103 -12.45 0.56 -5.59
N ARG A 104 -13.59 1.25 -5.38
CA ARG A 104 -13.96 1.75 -4.05
C ARG A 104 -15.46 1.77 -3.84
N GLU A 105 -15.88 1.64 -2.59
CA GLU A 105 -17.27 1.66 -2.14
C GLU A 105 -17.42 2.56 -0.91
N ALA A 106 -18.55 3.30 -0.85
CA ALA A 106 -18.92 4.07 0.32
C ALA A 106 -19.78 3.22 1.25
N VAL A 107 -19.45 3.24 2.55
CA VAL A 107 -20.19 2.54 3.61
C VAL A 107 -20.60 3.51 4.70
N ARG A 108 -21.57 3.11 5.52
CA ARG A 108 -22.03 3.94 6.64
C ARG A 108 -21.04 3.94 7.81
N ASP A 109 -20.45 2.80 8.10
CA ASP A 109 -19.51 2.59 9.20
C ASP A 109 -18.48 1.55 8.79
N LEU A 110 -17.21 1.94 8.78
CA LEU A 110 -16.09 1.05 8.43
C LEU A 110 -15.92 -0.11 9.41
N THR A 111 -16.33 0.05 10.68
CA THR A 111 -16.18 -1.01 11.69
C THR A 111 -17.22 -2.12 11.57
N GLU A 112 -18.31 -1.90 10.80
CA GLU A 112 -19.33 -2.90 10.51
C GLU A 112 -18.93 -3.87 9.38
N LEU A 113 -17.84 -3.57 8.66
CA LEU A 113 -17.31 -4.44 7.61
C LEU A 113 -16.73 -5.75 8.18
N ALA A 114 -16.69 -6.79 7.33
CA ALA A 114 -15.86 -7.97 7.57
C ALA A 114 -14.39 -7.56 7.33
N LEU A 115 -13.64 -7.27 8.39
CA LEU A 115 -12.29 -6.71 8.33
C LEU A 115 -11.21 -7.81 8.35
N ASP A 116 -11.47 -8.97 7.74
CA ASP A 116 -10.57 -10.14 7.78
C ASP A 116 -9.46 -10.11 6.72
N ASP A 117 -9.58 -9.24 5.70
CA ASP A 117 -8.63 -9.11 4.60
C ASP A 117 -8.12 -7.67 4.38
N VAL A 118 -8.14 -6.87 5.44
CA VAL A 118 -7.63 -5.49 5.38
C VAL A 118 -6.12 -5.50 5.22
N LEU A 119 -5.65 -5.06 4.08
CA LEU A 119 -4.23 -4.96 3.79
C LEU A 119 -3.62 -3.74 4.46
N LYS A 120 -4.24 -2.57 4.26
CA LYS A 120 -3.84 -1.32 4.89
C LYS A 120 -5.01 -0.40 5.12
N ILE A 121 -4.84 0.56 6.01
CA ILE A 121 -5.71 1.72 6.13
C ILE A 121 -4.89 2.95 5.77
N ALA A 122 -5.25 3.57 4.64
CA ALA A 122 -4.67 4.83 4.24
C ALA A 122 -5.46 5.97 4.84
N VAL A 123 -4.76 6.96 5.39
CA VAL A 123 -5.37 8.14 6.01
C VAL A 123 -5.00 9.35 5.17
N TYR A 124 -6.00 10.04 4.63
CA TYR A 124 -5.82 11.32 3.99
C TYR A 124 -5.98 12.43 5.02
N ASP A 125 -5.02 13.33 5.06
CA ASP A 125 -4.99 14.52 5.91
C ASP A 125 -4.96 15.77 5.02
N PHE A 126 -5.92 16.66 5.16
CA PHE A 126 -5.94 17.93 4.41
C PHE A 126 -4.82 18.89 4.87
N GLY A 127 -4.18 18.62 6.00
CA GLY A 127 -2.93 19.24 6.45
C GLY A 127 -1.69 18.50 5.93
N VAL A 128 -0.69 18.32 6.78
CA VAL A 128 0.55 17.59 6.49
C VAL A 128 0.57 16.31 7.31
N ALA A 129 0.30 15.18 6.66
CA ALA A 129 0.08 13.89 7.31
C ALA A 129 1.23 13.48 8.26
N GLU A 130 2.49 13.68 7.87
CA GLU A 130 3.65 13.34 8.69
C GLU A 130 3.76 14.17 9.98
N ARG A 131 3.27 15.41 9.97
CA ARG A 131 3.33 16.35 11.10
C ARG A 131 2.07 16.29 11.95
N ASP A 132 0.90 16.16 11.33
CA ASP A 132 -0.39 16.41 11.97
C ASP A 132 -1.06 15.10 12.43
N SER A 133 -1.57 14.27 11.53
CA SER A 133 -2.31 13.03 11.88
C SER A 133 -1.40 11.82 12.15
N GLY A 134 -0.33 11.65 11.39
CA GLY A 134 0.53 10.49 11.47
C GLY A 134 1.11 10.20 12.86
N PRO A 135 1.69 11.19 13.58
CA PRO A 135 2.18 11.00 14.94
C PRO A 135 1.09 10.59 15.93
N GLN A 136 -0.12 11.15 15.81
CA GLN A 136 -1.25 10.82 16.67
C GLN A 136 -1.70 9.36 16.45
N ILE A 137 -1.80 8.93 15.20
CA ILE A 137 -2.17 7.56 14.85
C ILE A 137 -1.11 6.58 15.35
N ARG A 138 0.18 6.84 15.08
CA ARG A 138 1.30 6.01 15.53
C ARG A 138 1.32 5.81 17.05
N GLN A 139 0.91 6.81 17.82
CA GLN A 139 0.83 6.71 19.28
C GLN A 139 -0.26 5.73 19.74
N VAL A 140 -1.36 5.60 19.00
CA VAL A 140 -2.50 4.71 19.31
C VAL A 140 -2.22 3.27 18.88
N VAL A 141 -1.50 3.09 17.75
CA VAL A 141 -1.20 1.77 17.16
C VAL A 141 0.31 1.55 16.98
N PRO A 142 1.09 1.55 18.07
CA PRO A 142 2.57 1.43 18.01
C PRO A 142 3.06 0.06 17.53
N ASP A 143 2.18 -0.94 17.51
CA ASP A 143 2.41 -2.29 17.02
C ASP A 143 2.19 -2.44 15.50
N LEU A 144 1.79 -1.36 14.83
CA LEU A 144 1.61 -1.31 13.38
C LEU A 144 2.66 -0.40 12.72
N GLN A 145 2.94 -0.69 11.48
CA GLN A 145 3.74 0.19 10.64
C GLN A 145 2.91 1.40 10.22
N THR A 146 3.40 2.60 10.51
CA THR A 146 2.76 3.87 10.12
C THR A 146 3.77 4.67 9.29
N VAL A 147 3.53 4.81 8.00
CA VAL A 147 4.45 5.38 7.01
C VAL A 147 3.79 6.52 6.27
N ALA A 148 4.48 7.67 6.18
CA ALA A 148 4.08 8.72 5.26
C ALA A 148 4.29 8.23 3.82
N SER A 149 3.23 8.18 3.03
CA SER A 149 3.24 7.76 1.62
C SER A 149 3.02 8.93 0.65
N GLY A 150 3.04 10.15 1.17
CA GLY A 150 2.93 11.41 0.47
C GLY A 150 2.71 12.56 1.45
N LEU A 151 2.64 13.80 0.96
CA LEU A 151 2.43 14.99 1.78
C LEU A 151 1.16 14.89 2.65
N HIS A 152 0.10 14.34 2.06
CA HIS A 152 -1.24 14.24 2.65
C HIS A 152 -1.63 12.81 3.04
N TRP A 153 -0.78 11.81 2.82
CA TRP A 153 -1.11 10.42 3.01
C TRP A 153 -0.25 9.73 4.07
N THR A 154 -0.88 9.00 4.95
CA THR A 154 -0.24 8.05 5.87
C THR A 154 -0.85 6.67 5.65
N ASP A 155 -0.01 5.67 5.38
CA ASP A 155 -0.42 4.27 5.32
C ASP A 155 -0.15 3.59 6.67
N VAL A 156 -1.16 2.91 7.20
CA VAL A 156 -1.07 2.08 8.41
C VAL A 156 -1.31 0.62 8.02
N MET A 157 -0.37 -0.27 8.36
CA MET A 157 -0.35 -1.65 7.89
C MET A 157 0.38 -2.59 8.85
N SER A 158 0.32 -3.88 8.57
CA SER A 158 1.10 -4.89 9.31
C SER A 158 2.60 -4.61 9.22
N THR A 159 3.33 -4.82 10.31
CA THR A 159 4.80 -4.71 10.35
C THR A 159 5.51 -5.84 9.62
N VAL A 160 4.81 -6.89 9.23
CA VAL A 160 5.38 -8.06 8.54
C VAL A 160 5.49 -7.83 7.03
N GLY A 161 4.55 -7.08 6.45
CA GLY A 161 4.48 -6.87 5.01
C GLY A 161 5.46 -5.81 4.52
N SER A 162 6.18 -6.11 3.45
CA SER A 162 7.01 -5.14 2.73
C SER A 162 7.25 -5.57 1.28
N LYS A 163 7.62 -4.62 0.42
CA LYS A 163 7.98 -4.92 -0.98
C LYS A 163 9.16 -5.88 -1.06
N GLY A 164 10.15 -5.77 -0.16
CA GLY A 164 11.31 -6.66 -0.12
C GLY A 164 10.93 -8.09 0.24
N ARG A 165 10.03 -8.27 1.23
CA ARG A 165 9.48 -9.58 1.59
C ARG A 165 8.71 -10.20 0.42
N ALA A 166 7.82 -9.44 -0.21
CA ALA A 166 7.04 -9.89 -1.35
C ALA A 166 7.94 -10.30 -2.52
N LEU A 167 9.01 -9.52 -2.80
CA LEU A 167 9.98 -9.87 -3.83
C LEU A 167 10.70 -11.19 -3.52
N SER A 168 11.09 -11.43 -2.26
CA SER A 168 11.74 -12.70 -1.88
C SER A 168 10.83 -13.91 -2.10
N ILE A 169 9.53 -13.78 -1.81
CA ILE A 169 8.54 -14.85 -2.05
C ILE A 169 8.38 -15.12 -3.55
N ILE A 170 8.34 -14.06 -4.37
CA ILE A 170 8.29 -14.20 -5.83
C ILE A 170 9.58 -14.83 -6.38
N GLN A 171 10.75 -14.43 -5.88
CA GLN A 171 12.04 -15.02 -6.28
C GLN A 171 12.07 -16.53 -5.99
N GLU A 172 11.66 -16.93 -4.79
CA GLU A 172 11.57 -18.35 -4.42
C GLU A 172 10.60 -19.12 -5.33
N HIS A 173 9.41 -18.57 -5.59
CA HIS A 173 8.40 -19.19 -6.46
C HIS A 173 8.90 -19.38 -7.90
N LEU A 174 9.63 -18.38 -8.44
CA LEU A 174 10.15 -18.41 -9.81
C LEU A 174 11.51 -19.11 -9.94
N GLY A 175 12.15 -19.50 -8.83
CA GLY A 175 13.50 -20.06 -8.83
C GLY A 175 14.56 -19.06 -9.28
N VAL A 176 14.37 -17.76 -9.00
CA VAL A 176 15.26 -16.65 -9.39
C VAL A 176 16.03 -16.17 -8.17
N SER A 177 17.36 -16.06 -8.30
CA SER A 177 18.19 -15.56 -7.20
C SER A 177 18.29 -14.03 -7.17
N PRO A 178 18.75 -13.43 -6.04
CA PRO A 178 19.05 -12.00 -5.96
C PRO A 178 20.05 -11.55 -7.03
N GLU A 179 21.04 -12.39 -7.42
CA GLU A 179 22.03 -12.10 -8.46
C GLU A 179 21.42 -12.00 -9.87
N GLN A 180 20.26 -12.59 -10.06
CA GLN A 180 19.49 -12.56 -11.31
C GLN A 180 18.40 -11.47 -11.30
N THR A 181 18.32 -10.69 -10.22
CA THR A 181 17.31 -9.66 -10.02
C THR A 181 17.92 -8.27 -10.14
N ALA A 182 17.22 -7.38 -10.84
CA ALA A 182 17.51 -5.95 -10.88
C ALA A 182 16.31 -5.19 -10.34
N VAL A 183 16.54 -4.20 -9.48
CA VAL A 183 15.51 -3.36 -8.85
C VAL A 183 15.74 -1.90 -9.18
N PHE A 184 14.66 -1.19 -9.48
CA PHE A 184 14.60 0.24 -9.70
C PHE A 184 13.55 0.82 -8.75
N GLY A 185 13.89 1.86 -8.01
CA GLY A 185 13.00 2.53 -7.06
C GLY A 185 13.41 3.98 -6.87
N ASP A 186 12.50 4.79 -6.32
CA ASP A 186 12.69 6.22 -6.15
C ASP A 186 12.23 6.73 -4.77
N TYR A 187 11.76 5.83 -3.89
CA TYR A 187 11.22 6.23 -2.60
C TYR A 187 11.65 5.32 -1.44
N LEU A 188 11.46 5.79 -0.21
CA LEU A 188 11.90 5.09 1.02
C LEU A 188 11.28 3.69 1.20
N ASN A 189 10.07 3.45 0.69
CA ASN A 189 9.43 2.14 0.73
C ASN A 189 10.02 1.12 -0.24
N ASP A 190 11.00 1.53 -1.05
CA ASP A 190 11.76 0.67 -1.98
C ASP A 190 13.09 0.19 -1.39
N LEU A 191 13.53 0.73 -0.24
CA LEU A 191 14.83 0.38 0.34
C LEU A 191 15.02 -1.12 0.55
N GLU A 192 14.00 -1.83 1.02
CA GLU A 192 14.07 -3.26 1.24
C GLU A 192 14.15 -4.10 -0.06
N LEU A 193 13.73 -3.52 -1.21
CA LEU A 193 13.91 -4.17 -2.50
C LEU A 193 15.39 -4.25 -2.88
N TYR A 194 16.17 -3.22 -2.55
CA TYR A 194 17.60 -3.16 -2.88
C TYR A 194 18.40 -4.25 -2.20
N ASP A 195 18.01 -4.65 -0.98
CA ASP A 195 18.62 -5.76 -0.24
C ASP A 195 18.35 -7.12 -0.88
N ARG A 196 17.41 -7.20 -1.85
CA ARG A 196 16.98 -8.42 -2.52
C ARG A 196 17.45 -8.50 -3.99
N ALA A 197 18.36 -7.65 -4.40
CA ALA A 197 18.85 -7.60 -5.77
C ALA A 197 20.35 -7.35 -5.84
N ARG A 198 21.00 -7.87 -6.87
CA ARG A 198 22.44 -7.62 -7.12
C ARG A 198 22.68 -6.23 -7.70
N ARG A 199 21.72 -5.71 -8.48
CA ARG A 199 21.79 -4.36 -9.07
C ARG A 199 20.59 -3.56 -8.57
N SER A 200 20.90 -2.46 -7.93
CA SER A 200 19.91 -1.47 -7.52
C SER A 200 20.31 -0.11 -8.12
N GLU A 201 19.35 0.60 -8.71
CA GLU A 201 19.51 1.99 -9.11
C GLU A 201 18.46 2.82 -8.37
N GLU A 202 18.94 3.73 -7.55
CA GLU A 202 18.12 4.73 -6.88
C GLU A 202 18.05 5.95 -7.82
N HIS A 203 16.86 6.24 -8.33
CA HIS A 203 16.58 7.54 -8.91
C HIS A 203 16.16 8.48 -7.79
N THR A 204 17.14 9.21 -7.22
CA THR A 204 16.84 10.36 -6.39
C THR A 204 16.19 11.41 -7.31
N SER A 205 14.85 11.45 -7.34
CA SER A 205 14.17 12.66 -7.73
C SER A 205 14.53 13.70 -6.68
N GLU A 206 15.37 14.67 -7.05
CA GLU A 206 15.60 15.85 -6.22
C GLU A 206 14.21 16.40 -5.86
N LEU A 207 13.87 16.33 -4.58
CA LEU A 207 12.80 17.11 -4.00
C LEU A 207 13.22 18.56 -4.13
N GLN A 208 12.97 19.14 -5.30
CA GLN A 208 13.06 20.57 -5.46
C GLN A 208 11.89 21.20 -4.70
N SER A 209 12.31 21.85 -3.64
CA SER A 209 11.65 22.82 -2.76
C SER A 209 10.36 23.45 -3.30
#